data_a1d3fed58a515fa55cc2db123420576d
#
_entry.id   a1d3fed58a515fa55cc2db123420576d
#
_cell.length_a   1.000
_cell.length_b   1.000
_cell.length_c   1.000
_cell.angle_alpha   90.00
_cell.angle_beta   90.00
_cell.angle_gamma   90.00
#
_symmetry.space_group_name_H-M   'P 1'
#
loop_
_entity.id
_entity.type
_entity.pdbx_description
1 polymer ?
#
loop_
_entity_poly.entity_id
_entity_poly.type
_entity_poly.pdbx_seq_one_letter_code
_entity_poly.pdbx_strand_id
1 'polypeptide(L)'
;MFKIKKQISKLYMASILGNLSLTGAWVAILAARGYSLVEIGIAETVFHIFSLTFEIPSGVFADVFGRKQMLVVSSIMRVIGSICMICSKNLTMVCAAIACFAVSYNFSSGSGDALAYDSLKLVGEEARYERYAANQLILYRLCNGISTLCAGFALFVGYKIAYASDVLVTCIQIGVLLSLREIRLDHTGTDRKQEVLQSVWKELRVCFVESLRFLKKAKRAVFLMICNSFLQIHPAA
;
A
#
# COMPACT_ATOMS: atom_id res chain seq x y z
N MET A 1 -28.30 -6.17 10.22
CA MET A 1 -27.36 -6.76 11.19
C MET A 1 -25.98 -6.84 10.55
N PHE A 2 -24.95 -6.24 11.14
CA PHE A 2 -23.57 -6.24 10.61
C PHE A 2 -22.94 -7.63 10.78
N LYS A 3 -22.52 -8.26 9.67
CA LYS A 3 -21.89 -9.60 9.70
C LYS A 3 -20.36 -9.44 9.69
N ILE A 4 -19.75 -9.31 10.86
CA ILE A 4 -18.30 -9.10 11.02
C ILE A 4 -17.47 -10.17 10.29
N LYS A 5 -17.85 -11.46 10.37
CA LYS A 5 -17.14 -12.54 9.68
C LYS A 5 -17.05 -12.29 8.15
N LYS A 6 -18.14 -11.76 7.56
CA LYS A 6 -18.15 -11.45 6.12
C LYS A 6 -17.27 -10.26 5.78
N GLN A 7 -17.19 -9.24 6.66
CA GLN A 7 -16.32 -8.09 6.50
C GLN A 7 -14.85 -8.51 6.54
N ILE A 8 -14.46 -9.27 7.57
CA ILE A 8 -13.07 -9.76 7.73
C ILE A 8 -12.67 -10.69 6.57
N SER A 9 -13.56 -11.61 6.14
CA SER A 9 -13.30 -12.48 4.99
C SER A 9 -13.06 -11.68 3.69
N LYS A 10 -13.81 -10.60 3.46
CA LYS A 10 -13.59 -9.72 2.30
C LYS A 10 -12.26 -8.97 2.38
N LEU A 11 -11.85 -8.55 3.59
CA LEU A 11 -10.54 -7.92 3.79
C LEU A 11 -9.41 -8.90 3.48
N TYR A 12 -9.49 -10.15 3.92
CA TYR A 12 -8.53 -11.18 3.53
C TYR A 12 -8.49 -11.40 2.01
N MET A 13 -9.68 -11.50 1.37
CA MET A 13 -9.76 -11.65 -0.09
C MET A 13 -9.14 -10.46 -0.82
N ALA A 14 -9.43 -9.24 -0.39
CA ALA A 14 -8.84 -8.03 -0.97
C ALA A 14 -7.30 -8.00 -0.79
N SER A 15 -6.82 -8.46 0.37
CA SER A 15 -5.38 -8.58 0.64
C SER A 15 -4.71 -9.62 -0.27
N ILE A 16 -5.31 -10.80 -0.45
CA ILE A 16 -4.79 -11.83 -1.36
C ILE A 16 -4.70 -11.29 -2.78
N LEU A 17 -5.79 -10.69 -3.29
CA LEU A 17 -5.82 -10.10 -4.64
C LEU A 17 -4.81 -8.96 -4.79
N GLY A 18 -4.59 -8.15 -3.75
CA GLY A 18 -3.63 -7.06 -3.77
C GLY A 18 -2.16 -7.49 -3.74
N ASN A 19 -1.87 -8.64 -3.11
CA ASN A 19 -0.50 -9.14 -2.96
C ASN A 19 -0.11 -10.22 -3.99
N LEU A 20 -1.09 -10.85 -4.64
CA LEU A 20 -0.83 -11.81 -5.71
C LEU A 20 -0.65 -11.08 -7.03
N SER A 21 0.60 -10.98 -7.50
CA SER A 21 0.96 -10.21 -8.70
C SER A 21 2.08 -10.89 -9.47
N LEU A 22 1.98 -10.92 -10.80
CA LEU A 22 3.09 -11.34 -11.67
C LEU A 22 4.15 -10.25 -11.81
N THR A 23 3.83 -9.01 -11.44
CA THR A 23 4.71 -7.84 -11.59
C THR A 23 5.61 -7.60 -10.39
N GLY A 24 5.63 -8.50 -9.40
CA GLY A 24 6.45 -8.38 -8.20
C GLY A 24 7.96 -8.28 -8.49
N ALA A 25 8.44 -8.92 -9.56
CA ALA A 25 9.83 -8.80 -10.02
C ALA A 25 10.03 -7.66 -11.03
N TRP A 26 9.45 -6.49 -10.78
CA TRP A 26 9.46 -5.35 -11.70
C TRP A 26 10.87 -4.90 -12.12
N VAL A 27 11.88 -5.03 -11.26
CA VAL A 27 13.29 -4.77 -11.58
C VAL A 27 13.78 -5.68 -12.70
N ALA A 28 13.50 -7.00 -12.60
CA ALA A 28 13.85 -7.96 -13.64
C ALA A 28 13.08 -7.69 -14.94
N ILE A 29 11.83 -7.27 -14.84
CA ILE A 29 11.00 -6.89 -16.00
C ILE A 29 11.61 -5.67 -16.70
N LEU A 30 12.05 -4.64 -15.99
CA LEU A 30 12.70 -3.48 -16.58
C LEU A 30 14.06 -3.83 -17.20
N ALA A 31 14.87 -4.66 -16.53
CA ALA A 31 16.12 -5.15 -17.08
C ALA A 31 15.91 -5.94 -18.39
N ALA A 32 14.89 -6.83 -18.43
CA ALA A 32 14.51 -7.57 -19.64
C ALA A 32 14.01 -6.65 -20.77
N ARG A 33 13.49 -5.44 -20.45
CA ARG A 33 13.11 -4.41 -21.42
C ARG A 33 14.30 -3.60 -21.95
N GLY A 34 15.53 -3.85 -21.45
CA GLY A 34 16.74 -3.18 -21.88
C GLY A 34 17.09 -1.91 -21.10
N TYR A 35 16.39 -1.62 -19.98
CA TYR A 35 16.78 -0.51 -19.11
C TYR A 35 18.07 -0.85 -18.36
N SER A 36 18.98 0.11 -18.28
CA SER A 36 20.22 0.00 -17.52
C SER A 36 19.96 0.00 -16.01
N LEU A 37 20.90 -0.51 -15.22
CA LEU A 37 20.80 -0.49 -13.75
C LEU A 37 20.66 0.94 -13.19
N VAL A 38 21.26 1.93 -13.87
CA VAL A 38 21.14 3.34 -13.49
C VAL A 38 19.71 3.84 -13.69
N GLU A 39 19.09 3.53 -14.82
CA GLU A 39 17.69 3.91 -15.09
C GLU A 39 16.71 3.23 -14.13
N ILE A 40 16.96 1.96 -13.81
CA ILE A 40 16.18 1.23 -12.79
C ILE A 40 16.37 1.89 -11.41
N GLY A 41 17.59 2.27 -11.05
CA GLY A 41 17.87 3.00 -9.82
C GLY A 41 17.17 4.37 -9.74
N ILE A 42 17.05 5.08 -10.87
CA ILE A 42 16.28 6.32 -10.96
C ILE A 42 14.80 6.04 -10.69
N ALA A 43 14.22 5.00 -11.30
CA ALA A 43 12.82 4.61 -11.08
C ALA A 43 12.56 4.23 -9.62
N GLU A 44 13.48 3.48 -8.98
CA GLU A 44 13.43 3.15 -7.54
C GLU A 44 13.48 4.41 -6.67
N THR A 45 14.36 5.34 -7.02
CA THR A 45 14.47 6.63 -6.31
C THR A 45 13.16 7.42 -6.39
N VAL A 46 12.51 7.44 -7.55
CA VAL A 46 11.18 8.06 -7.72
C VAL A 46 10.15 7.40 -6.80
N PHE A 47 10.13 6.05 -6.72
CA PHE A 47 9.25 5.34 -5.79
C PHE A 47 9.43 5.84 -4.35
N HIS A 48 10.67 5.89 -3.87
CA HIS A 48 10.96 6.29 -2.49
C HIS A 48 10.65 7.76 -2.21
N ILE A 49 10.92 8.68 -3.17
CA ILE A 49 10.56 10.10 -3.02
C ILE A 49 9.05 10.26 -2.89
N PHE A 50 8.27 9.63 -3.77
CA PHE A 50 6.81 9.69 -3.69
C PHE A 50 6.27 8.99 -2.45
N SER A 51 6.81 7.83 -2.09
CA SER A 51 6.41 7.11 -0.88
C SER A 51 6.64 7.97 0.37
N LEU A 52 7.83 8.55 0.54
CA LEU A 52 8.13 9.43 1.67
C LEU A 52 7.22 10.66 1.71
N THR A 53 6.93 11.25 0.54
CA THR A 53 6.09 12.45 0.44
C THR A 53 4.64 12.15 0.85
N PHE A 54 4.11 10.99 0.47
CA PHE A 54 2.71 10.61 0.72
C PHE A 54 2.50 9.79 1.98
N GLU A 55 3.53 9.40 2.72
CA GLU A 55 3.43 8.58 3.92
C GLU A 55 2.56 9.25 5.01
N ILE A 56 2.85 10.50 5.34
CA ILE A 56 2.08 11.25 6.33
C ILE A 56 0.72 11.70 5.77
N PRO A 57 0.62 12.28 4.55
CA PRO A 57 -0.67 12.66 3.98
C PRO A 57 -1.67 11.51 3.85
N SER A 58 -1.19 10.29 3.54
CA SER A 58 -2.08 9.14 3.35
C SER A 58 -2.86 8.78 4.62
N GLY A 59 -2.25 8.89 5.79
CA GLY A 59 -2.91 8.69 7.08
C GLY A 59 -4.02 9.71 7.32
N VAL A 60 -3.72 10.99 7.10
CA VAL A 60 -4.71 12.08 7.24
C VAL A 60 -5.87 11.91 6.26
N PHE A 61 -5.59 11.54 5.01
CA PHE A 61 -6.63 11.27 4.02
C PHE A 61 -7.50 10.07 4.42
N ALA A 62 -6.93 9.03 5.01
CA ALA A 62 -7.67 7.87 5.49
C ALA A 62 -8.64 8.22 6.64
N ASP A 63 -8.23 9.12 7.53
CA ASP A 63 -9.07 9.57 8.65
C ASP A 63 -10.19 10.51 8.17
N VAL A 64 -9.93 11.38 7.17
CA VAL A 64 -10.90 12.34 6.64
C VAL A 64 -11.91 11.70 5.68
N PHE A 65 -11.39 11.01 4.67
CA PHE A 65 -12.23 10.46 3.60
C PHE A 65 -12.77 9.08 3.93
N GLY A 66 -12.11 8.36 4.82
CA GLY A 66 -12.49 7.00 5.23
C GLY A 66 -11.52 5.95 4.67
N ARG A 67 -11.28 4.92 5.48
CA ARG A 67 -10.28 3.88 5.24
C ARG A 67 -10.61 3.01 4.03
N LYS A 68 -11.88 2.63 3.87
CA LYS A 68 -12.36 1.91 2.68
C LYS A 68 -12.11 2.72 1.41
N GLN A 69 -12.41 4.03 1.44
CA GLN A 69 -12.24 4.89 0.26
C GLN A 69 -10.76 4.98 -0.13
N MET A 70 -9.85 5.05 0.84
CA MET A 70 -8.42 5.06 0.56
C MET A 70 -7.94 3.74 -0.07
N LEU A 71 -8.46 2.59 0.37
CA LEU A 71 -8.18 1.31 -0.28
C LEU A 71 -8.66 1.26 -1.74
N VAL A 72 -9.83 1.84 -2.03
CA VAL A 72 -10.34 1.93 -3.40
C VAL A 72 -9.47 2.87 -4.26
N VAL A 73 -9.13 4.05 -3.74
CA VAL A 73 -8.24 5.01 -4.44
C VAL A 73 -6.87 4.40 -4.68
N SER A 74 -6.30 3.70 -3.70
CA SER A 74 -5.06 2.94 -3.84
C SER A 74 -5.14 1.96 -5.03
N SER A 75 -6.19 1.16 -5.09
CA SER A 75 -6.38 0.20 -6.18
C SER A 75 -6.56 0.88 -7.53
N ILE A 76 -7.24 2.02 -7.60
CA ILE A 76 -7.36 2.84 -8.82
C ILE A 76 -5.97 3.35 -9.26
N MET A 77 -5.15 3.87 -8.35
CA MET A 77 -3.79 4.31 -8.66
C MET A 77 -2.92 3.16 -9.18
N ARG A 78 -3.11 1.95 -8.64
CA ARG A 78 -2.43 0.75 -9.13
C ARG A 78 -2.84 0.41 -10.58
N VAL A 79 -4.12 0.47 -10.91
CA VAL A 79 -4.62 0.27 -12.28
C VAL A 79 -4.01 1.30 -13.23
N ILE A 80 -4.02 2.58 -12.84
CA ILE A 80 -3.41 3.66 -13.64
C ILE A 80 -1.92 3.39 -13.86
N GLY A 81 -1.18 3.05 -12.80
CA GLY A 81 0.24 2.70 -12.88
C GLY A 81 0.49 1.52 -13.81
N SER A 82 -0.31 0.45 -13.73
CA SER A 82 -0.19 -0.73 -14.60
C SER A 82 -0.48 -0.39 -16.07
N ILE A 83 -1.49 0.43 -16.35
CA ILE A 83 -1.79 0.90 -17.70
C ILE A 83 -0.64 1.78 -18.24
N CYS A 84 -0.14 2.71 -17.43
CA CYS A 84 1.02 3.53 -17.78
C CYS A 84 2.26 2.66 -18.08
N MET A 85 2.47 1.58 -17.31
CA MET A 85 3.58 0.67 -17.55
C MET A 85 3.43 -0.11 -18.87
N ILE A 86 2.21 -0.55 -19.21
CA ILE A 86 1.91 -1.21 -20.50
C ILE A 86 2.21 -0.26 -21.68
N CYS A 87 1.82 1.00 -21.54
CA CYS A 87 1.98 2.02 -22.58
C CYS A 87 3.38 2.66 -22.60
N SER A 88 4.22 2.38 -21.59
CA SER A 88 5.51 3.07 -21.42
C SER A 88 6.48 2.72 -22.56
N LYS A 89 7.00 3.76 -23.19
CA LYS A 89 8.02 3.70 -24.26
C LYS A 89 9.38 4.27 -23.84
N ASN A 90 9.40 5.07 -22.79
CA ASN A 90 10.59 5.77 -22.29
C ASN A 90 10.64 5.75 -20.76
N LEU A 91 11.79 6.09 -20.21
CA LEU A 91 12.02 6.12 -18.77
C LEU A 91 11.05 7.06 -18.02
N THR A 92 10.72 8.20 -18.61
CA THR A 92 9.80 9.18 -17.97
C THR A 92 8.43 8.56 -17.71
N MET A 93 7.88 7.81 -18.68
CA MET A 93 6.60 7.10 -18.49
C MET A 93 6.71 5.98 -17.47
N VAL A 94 7.84 5.27 -17.41
CA VAL A 94 8.12 4.28 -16.36
C VAL A 94 8.15 4.96 -14.99
N CYS A 95 8.85 6.07 -14.85
CA CYS A 95 8.87 6.84 -13.59
C CYS A 95 7.47 7.32 -13.18
N ALA A 96 6.64 7.77 -14.12
CA ALA A 96 5.25 8.15 -13.85
C ALA A 96 4.42 6.96 -13.36
N ALA A 97 4.57 5.78 -13.96
CA ALA A 97 3.92 4.56 -13.50
C ALA A 97 4.36 4.16 -12.08
N ILE A 98 5.67 4.22 -11.83
CA ILE A 98 6.26 3.93 -10.50
C ILE A 98 5.76 4.94 -9.45
N ALA A 99 5.62 6.22 -9.78
CA ALA A 99 5.02 7.22 -8.89
C ALA A 99 3.57 6.85 -8.52
N CYS A 100 2.77 6.39 -9.49
CA CYS A 100 1.41 5.90 -9.21
C CYS A 100 1.42 4.68 -8.27
N PHE A 101 2.35 3.75 -8.43
CA PHE A 101 2.50 2.60 -7.52
C PHE A 101 2.91 3.03 -6.12
N ALA A 102 3.80 4.02 -5.97
CA ALA A 102 4.18 4.56 -4.67
C ALA A 102 2.98 5.21 -3.95
N VAL A 103 2.17 6.01 -4.65
CA VAL A 103 0.94 6.59 -4.10
C VAL A 103 -0.05 5.50 -3.72
N SER A 104 -0.23 4.48 -4.57
CA SER A 104 -1.06 3.31 -4.29
C SER A 104 -0.62 2.60 -3.00
N TYR A 105 0.67 2.34 -2.87
CA TYR A 105 1.26 1.70 -1.69
C TYR A 105 0.92 2.47 -0.41
N ASN A 106 1.16 3.78 -0.39
CA ASN A 106 0.90 4.61 0.78
C ASN A 106 -0.58 4.67 1.18
N PHE A 107 -1.50 4.77 0.21
CA PHE A 107 -2.93 4.79 0.50
C PHE A 107 -3.48 3.45 0.99
N SER A 108 -2.86 2.33 0.62
CA SER A 108 -3.21 1.01 1.15
C SER A 108 -2.58 0.73 2.50
N SER A 109 -1.38 1.28 2.76
CA SER A 109 -0.62 1.06 3.98
C SER A 109 -1.40 1.51 5.21
N GLY A 110 -1.62 0.59 6.15
CA GLY A 110 -2.36 0.84 7.38
C GLY A 110 -3.89 0.96 7.22
N SER A 111 -4.43 1.35 6.06
CA SER A 111 -5.88 1.53 5.87
C SER A 111 -6.65 0.22 6.03
N GLY A 112 -6.11 -0.90 5.54
CA GLY A 112 -6.71 -2.23 5.66
C GLY A 112 -6.74 -2.72 7.10
N ASP A 113 -5.64 -2.60 7.80
CA ASP A 113 -5.49 -3.02 9.20
C ASP A 113 -6.36 -2.18 10.13
N ALA A 114 -6.38 -0.88 9.90
CA ALA A 114 -7.21 0.03 10.65
C ALA A 114 -8.72 -0.23 10.41
N LEU A 115 -9.15 -0.50 9.16
CA LEU A 115 -10.55 -0.86 8.88
C LEU A 115 -10.93 -2.20 9.53
N ALA A 116 -10.01 -3.16 9.60
CA ALA A 116 -10.22 -4.43 10.30
C ALA A 116 -10.37 -4.22 11.81
N TYR A 117 -9.47 -3.42 12.41
CA TYR A 117 -9.53 -3.08 13.84
C TYR A 117 -10.85 -2.41 14.19
N ASP A 118 -11.26 -1.38 13.45
CA ASP A 118 -12.51 -0.67 13.68
C ASP A 118 -13.74 -1.57 13.50
N SER A 119 -13.65 -2.50 12.52
CA SER A 119 -14.71 -3.49 12.29
C SER A 119 -14.89 -4.42 13.48
N LEU A 120 -13.79 -4.87 14.08
CA LEU A 120 -13.80 -5.74 15.27
C LEU A 120 -14.22 -4.97 16.52
N LYS A 121 -13.74 -3.74 16.68
CA LYS A 121 -14.10 -2.86 17.78
C LYS A 121 -15.59 -2.53 17.83
N LEU A 122 -16.20 -2.32 16.66
CA LEU A 122 -17.65 -2.06 16.55
C LEU A 122 -18.52 -3.17 17.16
N VAL A 123 -18.02 -4.41 17.21
CA VAL A 123 -18.74 -5.58 17.75
C VAL A 123 -18.17 -6.06 19.10
N GLY A 124 -17.20 -5.34 19.69
CA GLY A 124 -16.59 -5.70 20.97
C GLY A 124 -15.64 -6.92 20.88
N GLU A 125 -15.13 -7.25 19.68
CA GLU A 125 -14.21 -8.38 19.45
C GLU A 125 -12.77 -7.92 19.19
N GLU A 126 -12.30 -6.86 19.81
CA GLU A 126 -10.97 -6.25 19.62
C GLU A 126 -9.82 -7.24 19.83
N ALA A 127 -9.96 -8.13 20.81
CA ALA A 127 -8.94 -9.16 21.09
C ALA A 127 -8.66 -10.10 19.89
N ARG A 128 -9.57 -10.17 18.90
CA ARG A 128 -9.36 -10.97 17.69
C ARG A 128 -8.47 -10.27 16.65
N TYR A 129 -8.14 -8.99 16.86
CA TYR A 129 -7.30 -8.24 15.92
C TYR A 129 -5.89 -8.81 15.83
N GLU A 130 -5.29 -9.25 16.95
CA GLU A 130 -3.95 -9.87 16.93
C GLU A 130 -3.92 -11.11 16.01
N ARG A 131 -4.96 -11.93 16.09
CA ARG A 131 -5.07 -13.10 15.19
C ARG A 131 -5.30 -12.70 13.73
N TYR A 132 -6.07 -11.62 13.50
CA TYR A 132 -6.23 -11.06 12.15
C TYR A 132 -4.89 -10.60 11.59
N ALA A 133 -4.13 -9.81 12.33
CA ALA A 133 -2.84 -9.27 11.91
C ALA A 133 -1.81 -10.40 11.64
N ALA A 134 -1.75 -11.41 12.50
CA ALA A 134 -0.90 -12.59 12.29
C ALA A 134 -1.26 -13.32 10.99
N ASN A 135 -2.54 -13.55 10.73
CA ASN A 135 -2.99 -14.20 9.50
C ASN A 135 -2.70 -13.34 8.26
N GLN A 136 -2.85 -12.01 8.35
CA GLN A 136 -2.50 -11.08 7.26
C GLN A 136 -1.01 -11.16 6.93
N LEU A 137 -0.15 -11.21 7.92
CA LEU A 137 1.29 -11.37 7.71
C LEU A 137 1.62 -12.70 7.01
N ILE A 138 0.99 -13.80 7.42
CA ILE A 138 1.17 -15.11 6.78
C ILE A 138 0.71 -15.04 5.32
N LEU A 139 -0.49 -14.53 5.05
CA LEU A 139 -1.02 -14.37 3.69
C LEU A 139 -0.10 -13.51 2.82
N TYR A 140 0.36 -12.38 3.35
CA TYR A 140 1.31 -11.51 2.66
C TYR A 140 2.59 -12.26 2.27
N ARG A 141 3.20 -13.00 3.22
CA ARG A 141 4.42 -13.78 2.96
C ARG A 141 4.20 -14.88 1.92
N LEU A 142 3.07 -15.61 2.02
CA LEU A 142 2.73 -16.65 1.05
C LEU A 142 2.49 -16.07 -0.35
N CYS A 143 1.70 -14.99 -0.47
CA CYS A 143 1.45 -14.36 -1.76
C CYS A 143 2.75 -13.84 -2.40
N ASN A 144 3.62 -13.18 -1.61
CA ASN A 144 4.92 -12.72 -2.11
C ASN A 144 5.82 -13.89 -2.53
N GLY A 145 5.86 -14.97 -1.76
CA GLY A 145 6.59 -16.17 -2.13
C GLY A 145 6.13 -16.75 -3.47
N ILE A 146 4.81 -16.90 -3.65
CA ILE A 146 4.21 -17.35 -4.93
C ILE A 146 4.55 -16.36 -6.06
N SER A 147 4.39 -15.06 -5.84
CA SER A 147 4.69 -14.03 -6.84
C SER A 147 6.16 -14.06 -7.26
N THR A 148 7.09 -14.28 -6.32
CA THR A 148 8.52 -14.42 -6.61
C THR A 148 8.82 -15.67 -7.42
N LEU A 149 8.21 -16.80 -7.09
CA LEU A 149 8.35 -18.05 -7.88
C LEU A 149 7.80 -17.89 -9.30
N CYS A 150 6.71 -17.11 -9.45
CA CYS A 150 6.11 -16.81 -10.75
C CYS A 150 6.84 -15.72 -11.54
N ALA A 151 7.87 -15.08 -11.00
CA ALA A 151 8.61 -14.00 -11.67
C ALA A 151 9.20 -14.44 -13.02
N GLY A 152 9.75 -15.65 -13.10
CA GLY A 152 10.26 -16.22 -14.35
C GLY A 152 9.17 -16.37 -15.41
N PHE A 153 7.96 -16.74 -15.00
CA PHE A 153 6.81 -16.83 -15.89
C PHE A 153 6.40 -15.45 -16.44
N ALA A 154 6.44 -14.41 -15.61
CA ALA A 154 6.18 -13.04 -16.05
C ALA A 154 7.16 -12.56 -17.14
N LEU A 155 8.44 -12.95 -17.04
CA LEU A 155 9.45 -12.66 -18.06
C LEU A 155 9.18 -13.42 -19.37
N PHE A 156 8.74 -14.67 -19.26
CA PHE A 156 8.41 -15.52 -20.41
C PHE A 156 7.19 -15.00 -21.19
N VAL A 157 6.12 -14.65 -20.49
CA VAL A 157 4.86 -14.15 -21.07
C VAL A 157 5.00 -12.73 -21.59
N GLY A 158 5.94 -11.97 -21.04
CA GLY A 158 6.22 -10.59 -21.41
C GLY A 158 5.50 -9.56 -20.52
N TYR A 159 6.13 -8.40 -20.37
CA TYR A 159 5.70 -7.38 -19.41
C TYR A 159 4.27 -6.86 -19.64
N LYS A 160 3.84 -6.73 -20.90
CA LYS A 160 2.49 -6.22 -21.21
C LYS A 160 1.39 -7.13 -20.68
N ILE A 161 1.56 -8.45 -20.84
CA ILE A 161 0.59 -9.44 -20.36
C ILE A 161 0.66 -9.53 -18.83
N ALA A 162 1.85 -9.46 -18.24
CA ALA A 162 2.02 -9.42 -16.78
C ALA A 162 1.29 -8.22 -16.15
N TYR A 163 1.46 -7.00 -16.68
CA TYR A 163 0.74 -5.83 -16.19
C TYR A 163 -0.76 -5.84 -16.54
N ALA A 164 -1.16 -6.43 -17.67
CA ALA A 164 -2.58 -6.62 -18.02
C ALA A 164 -3.28 -7.56 -17.03
N SER A 165 -2.62 -8.65 -16.61
CA SER A 165 -3.15 -9.53 -15.57
C SER A 165 -3.27 -8.80 -14.22
N ASP A 166 -2.33 -7.93 -13.88
CA ASP A 166 -2.39 -7.10 -12.68
C ASP A 166 -3.59 -6.13 -12.70
N VAL A 167 -3.89 -5.52 -13.86
CA VAL A 167 -5.10 -4.70 -14.05
C VAL A 167 -6.37 -5.53 -13.80
N LEU A 168 -6.48 -6.73 -14.38
CA LEU A 168 -7.66 -7.60 -14.21
C LEU A 168 -7.87 -7.97 -12.73
N VAL A 169 -6.80 -8.43 -12.06
CA VAL A 169 -6.86 -8.82 -10.64
C VAL A 169 -7.22 -7.61 -9.77
N THR A 170 -6.65 -6.44 -10.06
CA THR A 170 -6.94 -5.21 -9.31
C THR A 170 -8.38 -4.73 -9.55
N CYS A 171 -8.95 -4.89 -10.75
CA CYS A 171 -10.37 -4.59 -11.00
C CYS A 171 -11.30 -5.49 -10.16
N ILE A 172 -10.97 -6.79 -10.03
CA ILE A 172 -11.70 -7.71 -9.14
C ILE A 172 -11.56 -7.26 -7.68
N GLN A 173 -10.35 -6.87 -7.28
CA GLN A 173 -10.07 -6.32 -5.93
C GLN A 173 -10.94 -5.09 -5.65
N ILE A 174 -11.06 -4.14 -6.59
CA ILE A 174 -11.92 -2.96 -6.45
C ILE A 174 -13.38 -3.39 -6.20
N GLY A 175 -13.89 -4.37 -6.94
CA GLY A 175 -15.23 -4.92 -6.72
C GLY A 175 -15.42 -5.45 -5.29
N VAL A 176 -14.43 -6.18 -4.76
CA VAL A 176 -14.44 -6.66 -3.38
C VAL A 176 -14.42 -5.50 -2.39
N LEU A 177 -13.53 -4.51 -2.60
CA LEU A 177 -13.39 -3.33 -1.73
C LEU A 177 -14.67 -2.49 -1.71
N LEU A 178 -15.32 -2.28 -2.86
CA LEU A 178 -16.60 -1.55 -2.93
C LEU A 178 -17.69 -2.25 -2.13
N SER A 179 -17.66 -3.58 -2.03
CA SER A 179 -18.60 -4.37 -1.25
C SER A 179 -18.36 -4.35 0.28
N LEU A 180 -17.24 -3.78 0.75
CA LEU A 180 -16.95 -3.54 2.17
C LEU A 180 -17.85 -2.43 2.70
N ARG A 181 -18.09 -2.45 4.02
CA ARG A 181 -18.74 -1.36 4.72
C ARG A 181 -17.69 -0.45 5.34
N GLU A 182 -17.82 0.85 5.11
CA GLU A 182 -17.03 1.86 5.81
C GLU A 182 -17.47 1.88 7.28
N ILE A 183 -16.52 1.86 8.19
CA ILE A 183 -16.78 1.97 9.63
C ILE A 183 -16.02 3.20 10.09
N ARG A 184 -16.77 4.17 10.59
CA ARG A 184 -16.23 5.36 11.26
C ARG A 184 -16.63 5.21 12.73
N LEU A 185 -15.66 5.01 13.58
CA LEU A 185 -15.83 5.21 15.00
C LEU A 185 -15.76 6.73 15.20
N ASP A 186 -16.91 7.36 15.46
CA ASP A 186 -17.03 8.83 15.59
C ASP A 186 -15.99 9.36 16.58
N HIS A 187 -14.94 9.90 16.06
CA HIS A 187 -13.95 10.69 16.82
C HIS A 187 -14.03 12.18 16.51
N THR A 188 -15.04 12.67 15.78
CA THR A 188 -15.41 14.10 15.70
C THR A 188 -16.35 14.38 14.52
N GLY A 189 -17.29 15.28 14.75
CA GLY A 189 -18.41 15.58 13.89
C GLY A 189 -18.10 16.09 12.47
N THR A 190 -19.11 16.04 11.67
CA THR A 190 -19.21 16.30 10.22
C THR A 190 -18.80 17.72 9.77
N ASP A 191 -18.59 18.68 10.68
CA ASP A 191 -18.26 20.07 10.34
C ASP A 191 -16.80 20.31 9.98
N ARG A 192 -15.94 19.31 10.21
CA ARG A 192 -14.49 19.44 10.03
C ARG A 192 -13.95 19.21 8.62
N LYS A 193 -14.78 18.80 7.65
CA LYS A 193 -14.25 18.45 6.31
C LYS A 193 -13.65 19.63 5.55
N GLN A 194 -14.21 20.82 5.70
CA GLN A 194 -13.69 22.02 5.02
C GLN A 194 -12.54 22.68 5.79
N GLU A 195 -12.60 22.66 7.13
CA GLU A 195 -11.50 23.14 7.98
C GLU A 195 -10.28 22.22 7.90
N VAL A 196 -10.48 20.89 7.79
CA VAL A 196 -9.39 19.91 7.70
C VAL A 196 -8.60 20.03 6.40
N LEU A 197 -9.24 20.36 5.26
CA LEU A 197 -8.49 20.56 4.01
C LEU A 197 -7.57 21.79 4.09
N GLN A 198 -7.95 22.83 4.82
CA GLN A 198 -7.10 23.99 5.08
C GLN A 198 -6.08 23.73 6.22
N SER A 199 -6.43 22.88 7.16
CA SER A 199 -5.55 22.52 8.28
C SER A 199 -4.58 21.36 7.95
N VAL A 200 -4.79 20.60 6.85
CA VAL A 200 -3.94 19.46 6.46
C VAL A 200 -2.46 19.86 6.46
N TRP A 201 -2.10 20.98 5.88
CA TRP A 201 -0.71 21.47 5.89
C TRP A 201 -0.22 21.85 7.30
N LYS A 202 -1.09 22.36 8.13
CA LYS A 202 -0.75 22.72 9.52
C LYS A 202 -0.60 21.47 10.38
N GLU A 203 -1.50 20.51 10.24
CA GLU A 203 -1.43 19.22 10.95
C GLU A 203 -0.25 18.38 10.46
N LEU A 204 0.03 18.33 9.15
CA LEU A 204 1.22 17.69 8.60
C LEU A 204 2.51 18.26 9.21
N ARG A 205 2.60 19.59 9.31
CA ARG A 205 3.75 20.25 9.92
C ARG A 205 3.86 19.92 11.41
N VAL A 206 2.74 19.90 12.13
CA VAL A 206 2.71 19.55 13.55
C VAL A 206 3.10 18.09 13.75
N CYS A 207 2.50 17.15 13.02
CA CYS A 207 2.85 15.71 13.07
C CYS A 207 4.32 15.48 12.73
N PHE A 208 4.84 16.16 11.69
CA PHE A 208 6.25 16.05 11.32
C PHE A 208 7.19 16.55 12.42
N VAL A 209 6.89 17.71 12.99
CA VAL A 209 7.69 18.30 14.09
C VAL A 209 7.60 17.44 15.37
N GLU A 210 6.42 16.93 15.68
CA GLU A 210 6.23 16.04 16.85
C GLU A 210 6.91 14.69 16.64
N SER A 211 6.84 14.11 15.44
CA SER A 211 7.55 12.87 15.08
C SER A 211 9.07 13.06 15.18
N LEU A 212 9.62 14.16 14.67
CA LEU A 212 11.03 14.50 14.83
C LEU A 212 11.43 14.70 16.29
N ARG A 213 10.55 15.33 17.09
CA ARG A 213 10.79 15.54 18.52
C ARG A 213 10.75 14.21 19.28
N PHE A 214 9.82 13.32 18.92
CA PHE A 214 9.76 11.97 19.47
C PHE A 214 11.00 11.16 19.11
N LEU A 215 11.43 11.15 17.84
CA LEU A 215 12.66 10.48 17.38
C LEU A 215 13.90 10.99 18.12
N LYS A 216 14.01 12.29 18.38
CA LYS A 216 15.10 12.85 19.17
C LYS A 216 15.10 12.36 20.62
N LYS A 217 13.92 12.12 21.21
CA LYS A 217 13.80 11.61 22.59
C LYS A 217 13.96 10.09 22.68
N ALA A 218 13.52 9.36 21.66
CA ALA A 218 13.46 7.90 21.67
C ALA A 218 14.69 7.26 20.99
N LYS A 219 15.91 7.59 21.46
CA LYS A 219 17.17 7.08 20.88
C LYS A 219 17.21 5.55 20.71
N ARG A 220 16.59 4.79 21.64
CA ARG A 220 16.53 3.32 21.56
C ARG A 220 15.62 2.86 20.41
N ALA A 221 14.48 3.53 20.18
CA ALA A 221 13.59 3.21 19.08
C ALA A 221 14.25 3.51 17.72
N VAL A 222 14.96 4.63 17.60
CA VAL A 222 15.73 4.98 16.40
C VAL A 222 16.82 3.94 16.15
N PHE A 223 17.56 3.52 17.17
CA PHE A 223 18.58 2.47 17.05
C PHE A 223 17.98 1.15 16.58
N LEU A 224 16.84 0.72 17.14
CA LEU A 224 16.14 -0.49 16.71
C LEU A 224 15.62 -0.39 15.27
N MET A 225 15.10 0.78 14.84
CA MET A 225 14.68 1.02 13.47
C MET A 225 15.86 0.92 12.49
N ILE A 226 17.00 1.51 12.82
CA ILE A 226 18.23 1.42 12.03
C ILE A 226 18.70 -0.04 11.97
N CYS A 227 18.78 -0.75 13.08
CA CYS A 227 19.17 -2.16 13.09
C CYS A 227 18.24 -3.03 12.26
N ASN A 228 16.93 -2.80 12.33
CA ASN A 228 15.95 -3.53 11.52
C ASN A 228 16.10 -3.23 10.02
N SER A 229 16.39 -1.99 9.65
CA SER A 229 16.67 -1.62 8.26
C SER A 229 17.94 -2.29 7.73
N PHE A 230 19.00 -2.36 8.53
CA PHE A 230 20.22 -3.08 8.15
C PHE A 230 20.02 -4.59 8.01
N LEU A 231 19.20 -5.21 8.88
CA LEU A 231 18.84 -6.63 8.79
C LEU A 231 18.00 -6.96 7.54
N GLN A 232 17.21 -5.99 7.04
CA GLN A 232 16.45 -6.16 5.79
C GLN A 232 17.30 -5.96 4.52
N ILE A 233 18.41 -5.22 4.62
CA ILE A 233 19.35 -4.96 3.49
C ILE A 233 20.30 -6.15 3.27
N HIS A 234 20.51 -7.02 4.27
CA HIS A 234 21.26 -8.27 4.13
C HIS A 234 20.29 -9.47 4.20
N PRO A 235 19.69 -9.91 3.07
CA PRO A 235 19.28 -11.30 2.97
C PRO A 235 20.58 -12.10 3.02
N ALA A 236 20.66 -13.04 3.95
CA ALA A 236 21.80 -13.91 4.16
C ALA A 236 22.31 -14.44 2.81
N ALA A 237 23.61 -14.21 2.55
CA ALA A 237 24.36 -14.87 1.49
C ALA A 237 24.37 -16.39 1.69
#